data_e9dfae5adb8c86356d58e4f548708930
#
_entry.id   e9dfae5adb8c86356d58e4f548708930
#
_cell.length_a   1.000
_cell.length_b   1.000
_cell.length_c   1.000
_cell.angle_alpha   90.00
_cell.angle_beta   90.00
_cell.angle_gamma   90.00
#
_symmetry.space_group_name_H-M   'P 1'
#
loop_
_entity.id
_entity.type
_entity.pdbx_description
1 polymer ?
#
loop_
_entity_poly.entity_id
_entity_poly.type
_entity_poly.pdbx_seq_one_letter_code
_entity_poly.pdbx_strand_id
1 'polypeptide(L)'
;DVAGTFHAVSPEPPFTFGDMLAAIAAEVAPAGTTLTWVDRRWLLDQGEDGGSIPLWGEDDPWIAANAASAAAARSTGLAPRPIARSIRDVLEHDAVLPAPTSPAIGREREQELLAAWHAR
;
A
#
# COMPACT_ATOMS: atom_id res chain seq x y z
N ASP A 1 -8.26 -4.69 33.41
CA ASP A 1 -7.66 -3.56 32.67
C ASP A 1 -6.28 -3.96 32.18
N VAL A 2 -6.00 -3.70 30.90
CA VAL A 2 -4.68 -3.94 30.28
C VAL A 2 -4.05 -2.58 30.06
N ALA A 3 -2.83 -2.39 30.57
CA ALA A 3 -2.05 -1.17 30.39
C ALA A 3 -0.73 -1.50 29.66
N GLY A 4 -0.31 -0.64 28.74
CA GLY A 4 0.93 -0.81 27.98
C GLY A 4 0.87 -0.14 26.61
N THR A 5 1.99 -0.25 25.89
CA THR A 5 2.07 0.18 24.50
C THR A 5 2.00 -1.04 23.60
N PHE A 6 1.10 -1.04 22.64
CA PHE A 6 0.85 -2.17 21.74
C PHE A 6 0.88 -1.72 20.28
N HIS A 7 1.49 -2.53 19.43
CA HIS A 7 1.36 -2.35 17.98
C HIS A 7 0.01 -2.90 17.50
N ALA A 8 -0.80 -2.04 16.91
CA ALA A 8 -2.09 -2.42 16.32
C ALA A 8 -1.93 -2.52 14.80
N VAL A 9 -1.30 -3.58 14.33
CA VAL A 9 -1.03 -3.82 12.91
C VAL A 9 -2.08 -4.75 12.32
N SER A 10 -2.57 -4.42 11.14
CA SER A 10 -3.54 -5.23 10.39
C SER A 10 -3.37 -4.99 8.89
N PRO A 11 -3.34 -6.04 8.06
CA PRO A 11 -3.24 -7.46 8.44
C PRO A 11 -1.93 -7.81 9.14
N GLU A 12 -1.88 -8.96 9.79
CA GLU A 12 -0.66 -9.42 10.45
C GLU A 12 0.36 -9.91 9.42
N PRO A 13 1.66 -9.61 9.60
CA PRO A 13 2.72 -10.12 8.73
C PRO A 13 2.77 -11.67 8.71
N PRO A 14 3.17 -12.27 7.57
CA PRO A 14 3.61 -11.60 6.35
C PRO A 14 2.43 -11.07 5.52
N PHE A 15 2.36 -9.76 5.32
CA PHE A 15 1.41 -9.12 4.42
C PHE A 15 2.19 -8.11 3.57
N THR A 16 2.33 -8.41 2.29
CA THR A 16 3.19 -7.67 1.38
C THR A 16 2.46 -6.48 0.76
N PHE A 17 3.22 -5.56 0.16
CA PHE A 17 2.67 -4.50 -0.67
C PHE A 17 1.83 -5.08 -1.84
N GLY A 18 2.27 -6.20 -2.41
CA GLY A 18 1.53 -6.91 -3.45
C GLY A 18 0.18 -7.43 -2.96
N ASP A 19 0.12 -7.98 -1.74
CA ASP A 19 -1.13 -8.45 -1.14
C ASP A 19 -2.10 -7.28 -0.92
N MET A 20 -1.57 -6.13 -0.51
CA MET A 20 -2.37 -4.91 -0.34
C MET A 20 -2.96 -4.44 -1.67
N LEU A 21 -2.14 -4.34 -2.71
CA LEU A 21 -2.60 -3.92 -4.04
C LEU A 21 -3.61 -4.92 -4.63
N ALA A 22 -3.38 -6.21 -4.45
CA ALA A 22 -4.33 -7.24 -4.88
C ALA A 22 -5.67 -7.12 -4.15
N ALA A 23 -5.65 -6.87 -2.83
CA ALA A 23 -6.86 -6.66 -2.05
C ALA A 23 -7.61 -5.39 -2.49
N ILE A 24 -6.90 -4.29 -2.75
CA ILE A 24 -7.50 -3.06 -3.28
C ILE A 24 -8.12 -3.32 -4.66
N ALA A 25 -7.39 -3.97 -5.56
CA ALA A 25 -7.89 -4.28 -6.89
C ALA A 25 -9.15 -5.16 -6.85
N ALA A 26 -9.18 -6.17 -5.98
CA ALA A 26 -10.33 -7.05 -5.83
C ALA A 26 -11.60 -6.32 -5.34
N GLU A 27 -11.45 -5.28 -4.52
CA GLU A 27 -12.59 -4.57 -3.92
C GLU A 27 -13.10 -3.40 -4.77
N VAL A 28 -12.21 -2.67 -5.43
CA VAL A 28 -12.55 -1.36 -6.01
C VAL A 28 -12.07 -1.14 -7.44
N ALA A 29 -11.24 -2.01 -7.99
CA ALA A 29 -10.72 -1.78 -9.34
C ALA A 29 -11.77 -2.12 -10.41
N PRO A 30 -11.82 -1.35 -11.51
CA PRO A 30 -12.62 -1.71 -12.66
C PRO A 30 -12.25 -3.08 -13.24
N ALA A 31 -13.22 -3.75 -13.85
CA ALA A 31 -12.96 -5.02 -14.53
C ALA A 31 -11.87 -4.86 -15.60
N GLY A 32 -10.92 -5.79 -15.62
CA GLY A 32 -9.78 -5.75 -16.53
C GLY A 32 -8.57 -4.97 -16.02
N THR A 33 -8.62 -4.41 -14.81
CA THR A 33 -7.43 -3.82 -14.18
C THR A 33 -6.36 -4.89 -13.98
N THR A 34 -5.13 -4.59 -14.36
CA THR A 34 -3.96 -5.45 -14.19
C THR A 34 -2.89 -4.74 -13.37
N LEU A 35 -2.14 -5.50 -12.58
CA LEU A 35 -0.96 -5.01 -11.87
C LEU A 35 0.29 -5.35 -12.67
N THR A 36 1.09 -4.36 -13.00
CA THR A 36 2.38 -4.55 -13.68
C THR A 36 3.51 -4.37 -12.67
N TRP A 37 4.27 -5.44 -12.46
CA TRP A 37 5.45 -5.40 -11.60
C TRP A 37 6.64 -4.91 -12.40
N VAL A 38 7.21 -3.79 -11.96
CA VAL A 38 8.32 -3.11 -12.62
C VAL A 38 9.57 -3.23 -11.74
N ASP A 39 10.72 -3.45 -12.37
CA ASP A 39 11.99 -3.53 -11.65
C ASP A 39 12.33 -2.21 -10.95
N ARG A 40 12.70 -2.32 -9.65
CA ARG A 40 13.01 -1.17 -8.82
C ARG A 40 14.12 -0.30 -9.40
N ARG A 41 15.20 -0.93 -9.86
CA ARG A 41 16.36 -0.21 -10.39
C ARG A 41 15.97 0.60 -11.62
N TRP A 42 15.16 -0.01 -12.48
CA TRP A 42 14.67 0.66 -13.66
C TRP A 42 13.81 1.89 -13.32
N LEU A 43 12.95 1.80 -12.31
CA LEU A 43 12.15 2.96 -11.85
C LEU A 43 13.05 4.09 -11.35
N LEU A 44 14.07 3.78 -10.55
CA LEU A 44 15.06 4.78 -10.10
C LEU A 44 15.78 5.43 -11.28
N ASP A 45 16.15 4.65 -12.30
CA ASP A 45 16.78 5.17 -13.52
C ASP A 45 15.83 6.05 -14.36
N GLN A 46 14.51 5.92 -14.17
CA GLN A 46 13.49 6.82 -14.75
C GLN A 46 13.17 8.04 -13.87
N GLY A 47 13.84 8.18 -12.73
CA GLY A 47 13.64 9.28 -11.80
C GLY A 47 12.50 9.11 -10.80
N GLU A 48 11.94 7.90 -10.70
CA GLU A 48 10.90 7.60 -9.72
C GLU A 48 11.52 7.08 -8.42
N ASP A 49 10.96 7.51 -7.29
CA ASP A 49 11.41 7.14 -5.96
C ASP A 49 10.23 7.03 -4.96
N GLY A 50 10.52 6.89 -3.68
CA GLY A 50 9.50 6.85 -2.63
C GLY A 50 8.70 8.15 -2.47
N GLY A 51 9.13 9.26 -3.06
CA GLY A 51 8.38 10.51 -3.12
C GLY A 51 7.28 10.49 -4.18
N SER A 52 7.54 9.85 -5.32
CA SER A 52 6.58 9.72 -6.42
C SER A 52 5.70 8.47 -6.32
N ILE A 53 6.21 7.39 -5.71
CA ILE A 53 5.47 6.14 -5.50
C ILE A 53 5.23 5.95 -4.00
N PRO A 54 4.01 6.22 -3.50
CA PRO A 54 3.70 6.11 -2.08
C PRO A 54 3.94 4.71 -1.52
N LEU A 55 4.38 4.65 -0.25
CA LEU A 55 4.67 3.41 0.48
C LEU A 55 5.87 2.61 -0.05
N TRP A 56 6.60 3.12 -1.01
CA TRP A 56 7.86 2.54 -1.44
C TRP A 56 8.98 2.95 -0.46
N GLY A 57 9.34 2.03 0.42
CA GLY A 57 10.48 2.18 1.33
C GLY A 57 11.75 1.61 0.72
N GLU A 58 12.86 2.32 0.90
CA GLU A 58 14.15 1.96 0.29
C GLU A 58 15.14 1.39 1.30
N ASP A 59 14.92 1.55 2.58
CA ASP A 59 15.86 1.20 3.64
C ASP A 59 15.31 0.18 4.66
N ASP A 60 16.23 -0.46 5.40
CA ASP A 60 15.92 -1.46 6.41
C ASP A 60 14.98 -0.97 7.52
N PRO A 61 15.05 0.30 8.01
CA PRO A 61 14.09 0.81 8.99
C PRO A 61 12.64 0.80 8.50
N TRP A 62 12.38 1.11 7.22
CA TRP A 62 11.05 1.03 6.62
C TRP A 62 10.55 -0.41 6.54
N ILE A 63 11.40 -1.34 6.15
CA ILE A 63 11.08 -2.76 6.08
C ILE A 63 10.76 -3.28 7.47
N ALA A 64 11.58 -2.94 8.47
CA ALA A 64 11.37 -3.35 9.86
C ALA A 64 10.08 -2.79 10.45
N ALA A 65 9.74 -1.52 10.17
CA ALA A 65 8.49 -0.91 10.64
C ALA A 65 7.25 -1.62 10.08
N ASN A 66 7.31 -2.03 8.82
CA ASN A 66 6.21 -2.75 8.16
C ASN A 66 6.11 -4.24 8.59
N ALA A 67 7.13 -4.78 9.26
CA ALA A 67 7.15 -6.14 9.80
C ALA A 67 6.74 -6.22 11.29
N ALA A 68 6.25 -5.13 11.88
CA ALA A 68 5.84 -5.11 13.27
C ALA A 68 4.69 -6.10 13.54
N SER A 69 4.78 -6.85 14.65
CA SER A 69 3.75 -7.83 15.01
C SER A 69 2.70 -7.24 15.93
N ALA A 70 1.45 -7.58 15.69
CA ALA A 70 0.31 -7.27 16.57
C ALA A 70 0.04 -8.39 17.60
N ALA A 71 0.90 -9.39 17.74
CA ALA A 71 0.64 -10.55 18.59
C ALA A 71 0.33 -10.16 20.05
N ALA A 72 1.10 -9.21 20.63
CA ALA A 72 0.85 -8.71 21.97
C ALA A 72 -0.53 -8.02 22.11
N ALA A 73 -0.92 -7.22 21.13
CA ALA A 73 -2.24 -6.57 21.14
C ALA A 73 -3.38 -7.61 20.99
N ARG A 74 -3.20 -8.61 20.13
CA ARG A 74 -4.16 -9.71 19.95
C ARG A 74 -4.35 -10.54 21.22
N SER A 75 -3.28 -10.80 21.96
CA SER A 75 -3.38 -11.52 23.23
C SER A 75 -4.20 -10.78 24.30
N THR A 76 -4.40 -9.48 24.13
CA THR A 76 -5.25 -8.66 25.00
C THR A 76 -6.68 -8.45 24.46
N GLY A 77 -7.02 -9.10 23.35
CA GLY A 77 -8.37 -9.04 22.76
C GLY A 77 -8.51 -8.15 21.51
N LEU A 78 -7.41 -7.59 20.97
CA LEU A 78 -7.49 -6.89 19.69
C LEU A 78 -7.94 -7.86 18.59
N ALA A 79 -9.04 -7.54 17.94
CA ALA A 79 -9.56 -8.26 16.77
C ALA A 79 -9.60 -7.31 15.57
N PRO A 80 -8.56 -7.34 14.70
CA PRO A 80 -8.57 -6.51 13.50
C PRO A 80 -9.71 -6.90 12.55
N ARG A 81 -10.30 -5.91 11.90
CA ARG A 81 -11.32 -6.17 10.88
C ARG A 81 -10.67 -6.62 9.56
N PRO A 82 -11.39 -7.33 8.68
CA PRO A 82 -10.89 -7.69 7.36
C PRO A 82 -10.48 -6.44 6.55
N ILE A 83 -9.36 -6.53 5.83
CA ILE A 83 -8.82 -5.41 5.04
C ILE A 83 -9.81 -4.92 3.97
N ALA A 84 -10.55 -5.83 3.35
CA ALA A 84 -11.60 -5.52 2.38
C ALA A 84 -12.61 -4.49 2.90
N ARG A 85 -12.99 -4.60 4.18
CA ARG A 85 -13.88 -3.62 4.80
C ARG A 85 -13.19 -2.27 4.97
N SER A 86 -11.91 -2.26 5.36
CA SER A 86 -11.14 -1.02 5.49
C SER A 86 -11.02 -0.29 4.15
N ILE A 87 -10.79 -1.03 3.06
CA ILE A 87 -10.70 -0.48 1.71
C ILE A 87 -12.02 0.19 1.31
N ARG A 88 -13.15 -0.46 1.53
CA ARG A 88 -14.47 0.12 1.23
C ARG A 88 -14.77 1.37 2.06
N ASP A 89 -14.50 1.32 3.37
CA ASP A 89 -14.72 2.46 4.25
C ASP A 89 -13.85 3.67 3.84
N VAL A 90 -12.61 3.43 3.41
CA VAL A 90 -11.72 4.49 2.89
C VAL A 90 -12.31 5.11 1.63
N LEU A 91 -12.75 4.29 0.67
CA LEU A 91 -13.33 4.78 -0.59
C LEU A 91 -14.60 5.61 -0.35
N GLU A 92 -15.48 5.15 0.55
CA GLU A 92 -16.68 5.90 0.94
C GLU A 92 -16.34 7.24 1.60
N HIS A 93 -15.27 7.26 2.40
CA HIS A 93 -14.83 8.48 3.09
C HIS A 93 -14.08 9.44 2.16
N ASP A 94 -13.32 8.93 1.20
CA ASP A 94 -12.56 9.72 0.23
C ASP A 94 -13.48 10.61 -0.63
N ALA A 95 -14.72 10.16 -0.86
CA ALA A 95 -15.73 10.94 -1.58
C ALA A 95 -16.09 12.28 -0.91
N VAL A 96 -15.76 12.46 0.39
CA VAL A 96 -16.04 13.67 1.16
C VAL A 96 -14.78 14.44 1.57
N LEU A 97 -13.60 13.90 1.28
CA LEU A 97 -12.33 14.56 1.55
C LEU A 97 -11.90 15.46 0.39
N PRO A 98 -11.17 16.55 0.65
CA PRO A 98 -10.55 17.31 -0.43
C PRO A 98 -9.55 16.43 -1.19
N ALA A 99 -9.39 16.70 -2.49
CA ALA A 99 -8.44 15.97 -3.32
C ALA A 99 -7.06 15.88 -2.66
N PRO A 100 -6.40 14.71 -2.67
CA PRO A 100 -5.10 14.54 -2.06
C PRO A 100 -4.08 15.49 -2.71
N THR A 101 -3.27 16.13 -1.88
CA THR A 101 -2.15 16.98 -2.32
C THR A 101 -0.86 16.20 -2.50
N SER A 102 -0.94 14.86 -2.48
CA SER A 102 0.23 13.99 -2.59
C SER A 102 0.91 14.15 -3.95
N PRO A 103 2.25 14.17 -4.00
CA PRO A 103 3.02 14.17 -5.25
C PRO A 103 3.03 12.79 -5.93
N ALA A 104 2.03 11.95 -5.69
CA ALA A 104 1.93 10.65 -6.34
C ALA A 104 2.02 10.78 -7.86
N ILE A 105 2.62 9.77 -8.47
CA ILE A 105 2.73 9.67 -9.93
C ILE A 105 1.36 9.86 -10.59
N GLY A 106 1.28 10.80 -11.54
CA GLY A 106 0.06 11.06 -12.28
C GLY A 106 -0.19 10.01 -13.37
N ARG A 107 -1.45 9.88 -13.79
CA ARG A 107 -1.87 8.90 -14.81
C ARG A 107 -1.04 8.99 -16.10
N GLU A 108 -0.74 10.18 -16.58
CA GLU A 108 0.05 10.39 -17.80
C GLU A 108 1.45 9.79 -17.65
N ARG A 109 2.11 10.12 -16.55
CA ARG A 109 3.44 9.60 -16.24
C ARG A 109 3.45 8.09 -16.02
N GLU A 110 2.43 7.54 -15.37
CA GLU A 110 2.25 6.09 -15.23
C GLU A 110 2.16 5.41 -16.60
N GLN A 111 1.37 5.96 -17.52
CA GLN A 111 1.23 5.42 -18.87
C GLN A 111 2.55 5.45 -19.66
N GLU A 112 3.32 6.54 -19.56
CA GLU A 112 4.65 6.64 -20.17
C GLU A 112 5.59 5.55 -19.66
N LEU A 113 5.64 5.34 -18.33
CA LEU A 113 6.48 4.33 -17.71
C LEU A 113 6.07 2.91 -18.12
N LEU A 114 4.77 2.63 -18.12
CA LEU A 114 4.25 1.32 -18.56
C LEU A 114 4.58 1.07 -20.04
N ALA A 115 4.41 2.06 -20.91
CA ALA A 115 4.76 1.94 -22.32
C ALA A 115 6.26 1.68 -22.50
N ALA A 116 7.11 2.42 -21.80
CA ALA A 116 8.56 2.24 -21.85
C ALA A 116 9.00 0.90 -21.26
N TRP A 117 8.34 0.43 -20.21
CA TRP A 117 8.61 -0.88 -19.61
C TRP A 117 8.30 -2.04 -20.56
N HIS A 118 7.16 -1.99 -21.24
CA HIS A 118 6.73 -3.04 -22.16
C HIS A 118 7.48 -3.04 -23.50
N ALA A 119 8.16 -1.96 -23.84
CA ALA A 119 8.97 -1.84 -25.07
C ALA A 119 10.40 -2.38 -24.93
N ARG A 120 10.79 -2.94 -23.80
CA ARG A 120 12.15 -3.45 -23.49
C ARG A 120 12.43 -4.81 -24.13
#